data_e8cf552419b33b4e3bad1bbe89f72fb1
#
_entry.id   e8cf552419b33b4e3bad1bbe89f72fb1
#
_cell.length_a   1.000
_cell.length_b   1.000
_cell.length_c   1.000
_cell.angle_alpha   90.00
_cell.angle_beta   90.00
_cell.angle_gamma   90.00
#
_symmetry.space_group_name_H-M   'P 1'
#
loop_
_entity.id
_entity.type
_entity.pdbx_description
1 polymer ?
#
loop_
_entity_poly.entity_id
_entity_poly.type
_entity_poly.pdbx_seq_one_letter_code
_entity_poly.pdbx_strand_id
1 'polypeptide(L)'
;IFCQLTAANPTLVKNTLQRVLKQSNMSARLAQDKNQTIDVNAQLKLRKSVAAQEELYEGAVPIYNGIAILVHRPQLEQLDQATRYIETCFQRPAQVIRETEYAWKIWLQTLPIVWEGLLAKPFNRRQLYLTSEVPGLMPLVLPKKGDQEGFELITEEGGTPIHLDLFNQHKNLALFATTRAGKSVLVSGILTQALAHNIPIVALDFPKPDGTSTFTDYTEFMGKEGAYFDISKQSNNLFEQPDLHLLTPEQQQDRLLDYSAFLESALMTMVLGSSTDNKLLSQTIRSLLNLALTAFFADQTIQKRYQEARQEGLGSMAWQHTPTLKDFLRFCSHEHLLLESVGDRVEEALNYIQLRLRFWLSSRVGKAISAPSSFSSDAPLLVFALRNLSDNEDAAILSLSAYSAALRRALSNPASIFFIDEAPILFEFDQIADLVGRMCANGAKAGIRVILSAQDPDTIAQSKAASKILQNLTTRLIGRIQPVAIDSFVQILKYPREIIARNASESFFPRKEGIYSQWLLDDQGVYTFCRYYPGYEQLAVVANNPQEQTARQKAMQHYNDKYEAISVFARQLVASLRGG
;
A
#
# COMPACT_ATOMS: atom_id res chain seq x y z
N ILE A 1 32.88 -4.90 -5.49
CA ILE A 1 33.33 -4.16 -6.69
C ILE A 1 34.43 -3.23 -6.29
N PHE A 2 35.54 -3.21 -7.03
CA PHE A 2 36.67 -2.31 -6.82
C PHE A 2 36.74 -1.35 -8.00
N CYS A 3 36.88 -0.07 -7.71
CA CYS A 3 37.03 0.97 -8.70
C CYS A 3 38.24 1.81 -8.28
N GLN A 4 39.26 1.88 -9.14
CA GLN A 4 40.44 2.69 -8.92
C GLN A 4 40.53 3.81 -9.96
N LEU A 5 40.52 5.03 -9.50
CA LEU A 5 40.65 6.23 -10.31
C LEU A 5 42.06 6.79 -10.15
N THR A 6 42.75 7.00 -11.25
CA THR A 6 44.09 7.59 -11.25
C THR A 6 44.19 8.68 -12.31
N ALA A 7 44.85 9.79 -11.99
CA ALA A 7 45.01 10.86 -12.94
C ALA A 7 45.81 10.40 -14.19
N ALA A 8 45.34 10.76 -15.37
CA ALA A 8 46.04 10.58 -16.62
C ALA A 8 46.82 11.86 -16.97
N ASN A 9 47.91 11.72 -17.74
CA ASN A 9 48.64 12.89 -18.19
C ASN A 9 47.84 13.68 -19.23
N PRO A 10 47.41 14.92 -18.93
CA PRO A 10 46.56 15.71 -19.83
C PRO A 10 47.20 15.99 -21.18
N THR A 11 48.50 16.21 -21.23
CA THR A 11 49.23 16.52 -22.47
C THR A 11 49.23 15.31 -23.40
N LEU A 12 49.50 14.11 -22.89
CA LEU A 12 49.46 12.88 -23.68
C LEU A 12 48.04 12.58 -24.20
N VAL A 13 47.04 12.82 -23.39
CA VAL A 13 45.64 12.62 -23.79
C VAL A 13 45.22 13.61 -24.87
N LYS A 14 45.57 14.91 -24.72
CA LYS A 14 45.31 15.92 -25.77
C LYS A 14 45.99 15.57 -27.09
N ASN A 15 47.23 15.15 -27.05
CA ASN A 15 47.94 14.73 -28.26
C ASN A 15 47.33 13.50 -28.93
N THR A 16 46.87 12.53 -28.13
CA THR A 16 46.19 11.35 -28.64
C THR A 16 44.85 11.70 -29.27
N LEU A 17 44.06 12.54 -28.62
CA LEU A 17 42.80 13.03 -29.18
C LEU A 17 42.99 13.81 -30.48
N GLN A 18 43.97 14.67 -30.56
CA GLN A 18 44.29 15.41 -31.78
C GLN A 18 44.65 14.46 -32.93
N ARG A 19 45.40 13.39 -32.64
CA ARG A 19 45.74 12.36 -33.64
C ARG A 19 44.51 11.62 -34.14
N VAL A 20 43.60 11.23 -33.21
CA VAL A 20 42.34 10.56 -33.55
C VAL A 20 41.44 11.49 -34.36
N LEU A 21 41.35 12.76 -34.01
CA LEU A 21 40.61 13.79 -34.73
C LEU A 21 41.12 13.92 -36.19
N LYS A 22 42.42 14.05 -36.38
CA LYS A 22 43.03 14.15 -37.70
C LYS A 22 42.71 12.90 -38.54
N GLN A 23 42.87 11.70 -37.97
CA GLN A 23 42.59 10.43 -38.66
C GLN A 23 41.09 10.29 -39.03
N SER A 24 40.19 10.60 -38.09
CA SER A 24 38.75 10.49 -38.34
C SER A 24 38.25 11.52 -39.36
N ASN A 25 38.80 12.74 -39.33
CA ASN A 25 38.50 13.77 -40.30
C ASN A 25 38.99 13.39 -41.69
N MET A 26 40.19 12.82 -41.79
CA MET A 26 40.76 12.33 -43.06
C MET A 26 39.92 11.17 -43.63
N SER A 27 39.53 10.21 -42.81
CA SER A 27 38.65 9.11 -43.22
C SER A 27 37.27 9.60 -43.68
N ALA A 28 36.67 10.56 -42.97
CA ALA A 28 35.39 11.13 -43.35
C ALA A 28 35.44 11.91 -44.67
N ARG A 29 36.54 12.65 -44.93
CA ARG A 29 36.74 13.36 -46.20
C ARG A 29 36.97 12.40 -47.37
N LEU A 30 37.79 11.35 -47.20
CA LEU A 30 38.04 10.35 -48.22
C LEU A 30 36.79 9.57 -48.60
N ALA A 31 35.86 9.37 -47.70
CA ALA A 31 34.55 8.78 -47.97
C ALA A 31 33.64 9.69 -48.78
N GLN A 32 33.69 11.01 -48.54
CA GLN A 32 32.93 12.00 -49.29
C GLN A 32 33.48 12.20 -50.72
N ASP A 33 34.80 12.27 -50.87
CA ASP A 33 35.44 12.49 -52.18
C ASP A 33 35.27 11.30 -53.14
N LYS A 34 35.06 10.08 -52.65
CA LYS A 34 34.85 8.88 -53.45
C LYS A 34 33.42 8.52 -53.78
N ASN A 35 32.46 9.40 -53.48
CA ASN A 35 31.01 9.11 -53.62
C ASN A 35 30.57 7.78 -52.95
N GLN A 36 31.29 7.36 -51.92
CA GLN A 36 30.98 6.17 -51.15
C GLN A 36 30.02 6.51 -50.03
N THR A 37 29.30 5.53 -49.53
CA THR A 37 28.40 5.62 -48.38
C THR A 37 29.11 6.28 -47.19
N ILE A 38 28.43 7.21 -46.54
CA ILE A 38 28.91 7.95 -45.38
C ILE A 38 29.44 6.96 -44.32
N ASP A 39 30.70 7.09 -43.94
CA ASP A 39 31.24 6.32 -42.80
C ASP A 39 30.73 6.87 -41.47
N VAL A 40 29.60 6.34 -41.01
CA VAL A 40 28.94 6.74 -39.79
C VAL A 40 29.85 6.58 -38.57
N ASN A 41 30.73 5.56 -38.55
CA ASN A 41 31.66 5.31 -37.47
C ASN A 41 32.74 6.42 -37.39
N ALA A 42 33.27 6.84 -38.53
CA ALA A 42 34.25 7.93 -38.59
C ALA A 42 33.63 9.26 -38.13
N GLN A 43 32.41 9.54 -38.58
CA GLN A 43 31.67 10.75 -38.15
C GLN A 43 31.35 10.72 -36.66
N LEU A 44 30.91 9.58 -36.11
CA LEU A 44 30.63 9.46 -34.67
C LEU A 44 31.90 9.64 -33.82
N LYS A 45 33.02 9.04 -34.23
CA LYS A 45 34.32 9.20 -33.59
C LYS A 45 34.82 10.63 -33.66
N LEU A 46 34.63 11.31 -34.78
CA LEU A 46 34.97 12.73 -34.94
C LEU A 46 34.18 13.58 -33.97
N ARG A 47 32.85 13.44 -33.94
CA ARG A 47 31.97 14.19 -33.04
C ARG A 47 32.30 13.97 -31.58
N LYS A 48 32.50 12.72 -31.16
CA LYS A 48 32.87 12.40 -29.77
C LYS A 48 34.25 12.96 -29.38
N SER A 49 35.21 12.91 -30.30
CA SER A 49 36.54 13.44 -30.04
C SER A 49 36.58 14.97 -29.97
N VAL A 50 35.72 15.66 -30.73
CA VAL A 50 35.54 17.11 -30.63
C VAL A 50 34.95 17.46 -29.25
N ALA A 51 33.85 16.82 -28.85
CA ALA A 51 33.22 17.06 -27.56
C ALA A 51 34.18 16.81 -26.37
N ALA A 52 34.92 15.70 -26.42
CA ALA A 52 35.93 15.43 -25.37
C ALA A 52 37.07 16.47 -25.34
N GLN A 53 37.41 17.06 -26.49
CA GLN A 53 38.41 18.10 -26.55
C GLN A 53 37.87 19.44 -26.00
N GLU A 54 36.64 19.77 -26.27
CA GLU A 54 35.95 20.93 -25.71
C GLU A 54 35.92 20.86 -24.18
N GLU A 55 35.49 19.72 -23.60
CA GLU A 55 35.49 19.51 -22.16
C GLU A 55 36.90 19.65 -21.54
N LEU A 56 37.94 19.14 -22.22
CA LEU A 56 39.31 19.32 -21.75
C LEU A 56 39.79 20.78 -21.76
N TYR A 57 39.26 21.63 -22.65
CA TYR A 57 39.52 23.07 -22.68
C TYR A 57 38.71 23.80 -21.61
N GLU A 58 37.52 23.30 -21.25
CA GLU A 58 36.67 23.80 -20.17
C GLU A 58 37.21 23.43 -18.77
N GLY A 59 38.24 22.61 -18.69
CA GLY A 59 38.92 22.28 -17.43
C GLY A 59 38.68 20.86 -16.93
N ALA A 60 38.02 20.00 -17.69
CA ALA A 60 37.92 18.59 -17.34
C ALA A 60 39.29 17.93 -17.29
N VAL A 61 39.50 17.04 -16.32
CA VAL A 61 40.75 16.30 -16.14
C VAL A 61 40.58 14.87 -16.64
N PRO A 62 41.53 14.34 -17.44
CA PRO A 62 41.47 12.96 -17.88
C PRO A 62 41.88 12.02 -16.73
N ILE A 63 41.13 10.94 -16.56
CA ILE A 63 41.27 9.96 -15.48
C ILE A 63 41.26 8.56 -16.06
N TYR A 64 42.22 7.73 -15.64
CA TYR A 64 42.17 6.29 -15.84
C TYR A 64 41.28 5.62 -14.81
N ASN A 65 40.37 4.79 -15.25
CA ASN A 65 39.51 3.97 -14.41
C ASN A 65 39.78 2.48 -14.63
N GLY A 66 40.08 1.77 -13.55
CA GLY A 66 40.15 0.31 -13.49
C GLY A 66 39.01 -0.21 -12.62
N ILE A 67 38.14 -1.08 -13.16
CA ILE A 67 37.05 -1.71 -12.43
C ILE A 67 37.28 -3.21 -12.40
N ALA A 68 37.20 -3.81 -11.19
CA ALA A 68 37.24 -5.24 -10.99
C ALA A 68 36.08 -5.68 -10.10
N ILE A 69 35.41 -6.76 -10.47
CA ILE A 69 34.33 -7.40 -9.73
C ILE A 69 34.86 -8.73 -9.20
N LEU A 70 35.00 -8.86 -7.89
CA LEU A 70 35.36 -10.11 -7.25
C LEU A 70 34.10 -10.90 -6.91
N VAL A 71 34.01 -12.13 -7.43
CA VAL A 71 32.91 -13.05 -7.18
C VAL A 71 33.44 -14.23 -6.38
N HIS A 72 32.82 -14.49 -5.25
CA HIS A 72 33.16 -15.62 -4.39
C HIS A 72 31.95 -16.52 -4.18
N ARG A 73 32.15 -17.83 -4.36
CA ARG A 73 31.14 -18.87 -4.05
C ARG A 73 31.84 -20.11 -3.53
N PRO A 74 31.21 -20.88 -2.63
CA PRO A 74 31.80 -22.07 -2.05
C PRO A 74 31.91 -23.24 -3.06
N GLN A 75 31.08 -23.28 -4.10
CA GLN A 75 31.06 -24.32 -5.11
C GLN A 75 31.32 -23.74 -6.51
N LEU A 76 32.01 -24.50 -7.36
CA LEU A 76 32.37 -24.06 -8.71
C LEU A 76 31.16 -23.78 -9.59
N GLU A 77 30.14 -24.62 -9.53
CA GLU A 77 28.91 -24.46 -10.29
C GLU A 77 28.17 -23.17 -9.92
N GLN A 78 28.10 -22.85 -8.63
CA GLN A 78 27.52 -21.60 -8.14
C GLN A 78 28.34 -20.38 -8.58
N LEU A 79 29.68 -20.52 -8.65
CA LEU A 79 30.56 -19.48 -9.14
C LEU A 79 30.31 -19.23 -10.64
N ASP A 80 30.16 -20.29 -11.42
CA ASP A 80 29.88 -20.19 -12.86
C ASP A 80 28.52 -19.54 -13.12
N GLN A 81 27.50 -19.91 -12.37
CA GLN A 81 26.18 -19.29 -12.46
C GLN A 81 26.23 -17.81 -12.11
N ALA A 82 26.90 -17.45 -11.01
CA ALA A 82 27.02 -16.07 -10.57
C ALA A 82 27.81 -15.20 -11.56
N THR A 83 28.88 -15.73 -12.16
CA THR A 83 29.66 -15.01 -13.19
C THR A 83 28.85 -14.79 -14.44
N ARG A 84 28.15 -15.79 -14.95
CA ARG A 84 27.23 -15.66 -16.10
C ARG A 84 26.14 -14.63 -15.83
N TYR A 85 25.56 -14.64 -14.63
CA TYR A 85 24.57 -13.64 -14.24
C TYR A 85 25.13 -12.22 -14.31
N ILE A 86 26.35 -11.99 -13.78
CA ILE A 86 26.99 -10.68 -13.83
C ILE A 86 27.25 -10.27 -15.29
N GLU A 87 27.70 -11.19 -16.15
CA GLU A 87 27.89 -10.91 -17.59
C GLU A 87 26.59 -10.44 -18.25
N THR A 88 25.43 -10.99 -17.86
CA THR A 88 24.12 -10.58 -18.42
C THR A 88 23.65 -9.20 -17.94
N CYS A 89 24.21 -8.69 -16.83
CA CYS A 89 23.88 -7.35 -16.33
C CYS A 89 24.48 -6.24 -17.19
N PHE A 90 25.46 -6.56 -18.05
CA PHE A 90 26.12 -5.59 -18.90
C PHE A 90 25.67 -5.75 -20.35
N GLN A 91 25.16 -4.65 -20.93
CA GLN A 91 24.72 -4.62 -22.32
C GLN A 91 25.79 -4.01 -23.22
N ARG A 92 25.89 -4.49 -24.45
CA ARG A 92 26.79 -3.89 -25.43
C ARG A 92 26.58 -2.39 -25.58
N PRO A 93 27.62 -1.55 -25.65
CA PRO A 93 29.02 -1.91 -25.90
C PRO A 93 29.84 -2.30 -24.67
N ALA A 94 29.28 -2.25 -23.44
CA ALA A 94 29.99 -2.67 -22.25
C ALA A 94 30.21 -4.19 -22.23
N GLN A 95 31.39 -4.63 -21.86
CA GLN A 95 31.74 -6.04 -21.73
C GLN A 95 32.45 -6.29 -20.39
N VAL A 96 32.06 -7.37 -19.76
CA VAL A 96 32.75 -7.92 -18.59
C VAL A 96 33.58 -9.12 -19.06
N ILE A 97 34.84 -9.14 -18.71
CA ILE A 97 35.76 -10.23 -19.08
C ILE A 97 36.02 -11.04 -17.82
N ARG A 98 35.67 -12.32 -17.85
CA ARG A 98 36.04 -13.25 -16.77
C ARG A 98 37.55 -13.51 -16.89
N GLU A 99 38.28 -13.17 -15.83
CA GLU A 99 39.70 -13.41 -15.73
C GLU A 99 39.99 -14.76 -15.10
N THR A 100 40.72 -15.61 -15.80
CA THR A 100 41.06 -16.94 -15.31
C THR A 100 42.56 -17.07 -15.04
N GLU A 101 43.41 -16.53 -15.90
CA GLU A 101 44.87 -16.72 -15.81
C GLU A 101 45.51 -15.78 -14.81
N TYR A 102 45.06 -14.55 -14.75
CA TYR A 102 45.64 -13.50 -13.90
C TYR A 102 44.72 -13.11 -12.71
N ALA A 103 43.75 -13.93 -12.40
CA ALA A 103 42.76 -13.65 -11.32
C ALA A 103 43.45 -13.33 -9.99
N TRP A 104 44.52 -14.09 -9.62
CA TRP A 104 45.28 -13.87 -8.42
C TRP A 104 45.98 -12.50 -8.40
N LYS A 105 46.58 -12.10 -9.52
CA LYS A 105 47.27 -10.79 -9.62
C LYS A 105 46.28 -9.64 -9.53
N ILE A 106 45.12 -9.76 -10.18
CA ILE A 106 44.08 -8.74 -10.09
C ILE A 106 43.55 -8.67 -8.66
N TRP A 107 43.34 -9.84 -8.01
CA TRP A 107 42.90 -9.88 -6.63
C TRP A 107 43.89 -9.16 -5.71
N LEU A 108 45.21 -9.40 -5.86
CA LEU A 108 46.25 -8.68 -5.11
C LEU A 108 46.17 -7.17 -5.34
N GLN A 109 45.94 -6.71 -6.57
CA GLN A 109 45.81 -5.29 -6.90
C GLN A 109 44.55 -4.63 -6.28
N THR A 110 43.58 -5.40 -5.80
CA THR A 110 42.42 -4.86 -5.08
C THR A 110 42.63 -4.70 -3.58
N LEU A 111 43.77 -5.20 -3.04
CA LEU A 111 44.05 -5.07 -1.63
C LEU A 111 44.51 -3.64 -1.27
N PRO A 112 44.09 -3.07 -0.13
CA PRO A 112 44.38 -1.69 0.23
C PRO A 112 45.85 -1.41 0.50
N ILE A 113 46.68 -2.45 0.66
CA ILE A 113 48.11 -2.34 0.91
C ILE A 113 48.94 -2.36 -0.37
N VAL A 114 48.35 -2.58 -1.54
CA VAL A 114 49.03 -2.67 -2.82
C VAL A 114 48.84 -1.37 -3.58
N TRP A 115 49.92 -0.70 -3.91
CA TRP A 115 49.91 0.59 -4.61
C TRP A 115 50.07 0.47 -6.13
N GLU A 116 50.02 -0.74 -6.66
CA GLU A 116 49.98 -0.95 -8.11
C GLU A 116 48.66 -0.48 -8.70
N GLY A 117 48.70 0.13 -9.88
CA GLY A 117 47.49 0.54 -10.58
C GLY A 117 46.66 -0.68 -11.00
N LEU A 118 45.42 -0.76 -10.51
CA LEU A 118 44.46 -1.81 -10.90
C LEU A 118 44.33 -1.89 -12.44
N LEU A 119 44.54 -3.06 -13.00
CA LEU A 119 44.48 -3.33 -14.43
C LEU A 119 45.45 -2.51 -15.29
N ALA A 120 46.52 -1.94 -14.68
CA ALA A 120 47.58 -1.21 -15.40
C ALA A 120 48.48 -2.17 -16.20
N LYS A 121 49.67 -2.42 -15.74
CA LYS A 121 50.59 -3.38 -16.35
C LYS A 121 50.45 -4.76 -15.68
N PRO A 122 50.56 -5.85 -16.39
CA PRO A 122 50.77 -5.98 -17.86
C PRO A 122 49.48 -5.84 -18.71
N PHE A 123 48.33 -5.65 -18.09
CA PHE A 123 47.02 -5.81 -18.78
C PHE A 123 46.66 -4.62 -19.68
N ASN A 124 47.02 -3.39 -19.28
CA ASN A 124 46.60 -2.13 -19.91
C ASN A 124 45.08 -2.07 -20.24
N ARG A 125 44.27 -2.56 -19.30
CA ARG A 125 42.80 -2.63 -19.44
C ARG A 125 42.09 -1.49 -18.75
N ARG A 126 42.78 -0.49 -18.23
CA ARG A 126 42.19 0.73 -17.69
C ARG A 126 41.55 1.52 -18.83
N GLN A 127 40.38 2.05 -18.59
CA GLN A 127 39.69 2.91 -19.52
C GLN A 127 39.95 4.37 -19.17
N LEU A 128 39.97 5.22 -20.19
CA LEU A 128 40.18 6.65 -20.06
C LEU A 128 38.84 7.38 -20.12
N TYR A 129 38.56 8.17 -19.10
CA TYR A 129 37.37 8.99 -18.98
C TYR A 129 37.73 10.43 -18.62
N LEU A 130 36.77 11.35 -18.75
CA LEU A 130 36.87 12.70 -18.22
C LEU A 130 36.22 12.82 -16.84
N THR A 131 36.59 13.79 -16.07
CA THR A 131 36.05 14.02 -14.71
C THR A 131 34.54 14.20 -14.71
N SER A 132 33.93 14.70 -15.78
CA SER A 132 32.48 14.81 -16.00
C SER A 132 31.76 13.45 -16.02
N GLU A 133 32.43 12.40 -16.50
CA GLU A 133 31.88 11.05 -16.65
C GLU A 133 32.10 10.17 -15.40
N VAL A 134 33.08 10.51 -14.58
CA VAL A 134 33.54 9.69 -13.42
C VAL A 134 32.44 9.42 -12.40
N PRO A 135 31.56 10.36 -12.02
CA PRO A 135 30.50 10.08 -11.05
C PRO A 135 29.59 8.93 -11.46
N GLY A 136 29.34 8.76 -12.77
CA GLY A 136 28.54 7.66 -13.31
C GLY A 136 29.26 6.30 -13.30
N LEU A 137 30.57 6.27 -13.12
CA LEU A 137 31.39 5.04 -13.11
C LEU A 137 31.67 4.53 -11.70
N MET A 138 31.42 5.34 -10.69
CA MET A 138 31.64 4.94 -9.30
C MET A 138 30.56 3.96 -8.87
N PRO A 139 30.92 2.84 -8.24
CA PRO A 139 29.95 1.89 -7.69
C PRO A 139 29.34 2.43 -6.39
N LEU A 140 28.89 3.66 -6.42
CA LEU A 140 28.23 4.32 -5.31
C LEU A 140 26.73 4.09 -5.45
N VAL A 141 26.16 3.43 -4.46
CA VAL A 141 24.72 3.36 -4.32
C VAL A 141 24.29 4.57 -3.50
N LEU A 142 23.57 5.48 -4.12
CA LEU A 142 22.87 6.52 -3.36
C LEU A 142 21.74 5.82 -2.60
N PRO A 143 21.79 5.83 -1.26
CA PRO A 143 20.65 5.32 -0.50
C PRO A 143 19.44 6.13 -0.89
N LYS A 144 18.37 5.44 -1.34
CA LYS A 144 17.12 6.12 -1.61
C LYS A 144 16.63 6.72 -0.31
N LYS A 145 16.19 7.97 -0.37
CA LYS A 145 15.61 8.64 0.79
C LYS A 145 14.27 7.98 1.10
N GLY A 146 14.18 7.35 2.24
CA GLY A 146 12.94 6.93 2.89
C GLY A 146 12.71 7.78 4.13
N ASP A 147 11.69 7.44 4.89
CA ASP A 147 11.48 7.99 6.23
C ASP A 147 12.62 7.51 7.16
N GLN A 148 12.81 8.20 8.29
CA GLN A 148 13.89 7.85 9.24
C GLN A 148 13.58 6.54 9.99
N GLU A 149 12.31 6.27 10.21
CA GLU A 149 11.79 5.10 10.92
C GLU A 149 10.46 4.67 10.30
N GLY A 150 9.93 3.52 10.66
CA GLY A 150 8.66 3.00 10.20
C GLY A 150 8.75 1.57 9.71
N PHE A 151 7.82 1.16 8.86
CA PHE A 151 7.79 -0.17 8.27
C PHE A 151 8.99 -0.38 7.34
N GLU A 152 9.82 -1.38 7.64
CA GLU A 152 11.06 -1.63 6.91
C GLU A 152 10.84 -2.48 5.66
N LEU A 153 11.42 -2.01 4.57
CA LEU A 153 11.59 -2.74 3.32
C LEU A 153 13.07 -2.70 2.93
N ILE A 154 13.51 -3.67 2.16
CA ILE A 154 14.90 -3.70 1.66
C ILE A 154 14.90 -3.33 0.18
N THR A 155 15.65 -2.30 -0.21
CA THR A 155 15.75 -1.90 -1.61
C THR A 155 16.35 -3.03 -2.45
N GLU A 156 15.84 -3.23 -3.67
CA GLU A 156 16.42 -4.21 -4.58
C GLU A 156 17.82 -3.79 -5.02
N GLU A 157 18.00 -2.50 -5.29
CA GLU A 157 19.29 -1.92 -5.63
C GLU A 157 20.07 -1.65 -4.35
N GLY A 158 21.21 -2.32 -4.19
CA GLY A 158 22.12 -2.15 -3.06
C GLY A 158 21.73 -2.86 -1.77
N GLY A 159 20.53 -3.41 -1.66
CA GLY A 159 20.08 -4.15 -0.47
C GLY A 159 20.05 -3.30 0.80
N THR A 160 19.79 -2.00 0.69
CA THR A 160 19.74 -1.07 1.82
C THR A 160 18.32 -1.00 2.39
N PRO A 161 18.17 -0.86 3.73
CA PRO A 161 16.85 -0.65 4.31
C PRO A 161 16.26 0.69 3.87
N ILE A 162 14.96 0.69 3.62
CA ILE A 162 14.14 1.87 3.41
C ILE A 162 12.93 1.76 4.32
N HIS A 163 12.60 2.83 5.02
CA HIS A 163 11.48 2.87 5.96
C HIS A 163 10.31 3.64 5.38
N LEU A 164 9.12 3.19 5.71
CA LEU A 164 7.85 3.84 5.41
C LEU A 164 7.15 4.14 6.72
N ASP A 165 7.15 5.41 7.14
CA ASP A 165 6.53 5.83 8.38
C ASP A 165 5.00 5.95 8.24
N LEU A 166 4.34 4.86 8.57
CA LEU A 166 2.88 4.77 8.66
C LEU A 166 2.38 5.01 10.09
N PHE A 167 3.28 5.20 11.05
CA PHE A 167 2.94 5.19 12.46
C PHE A 167 2.96 6.59 13.08
N ASN A 168 3.93 7.41 12.75
CA ASN A 168 4.04 8.79 13.25
C ASN A 168 3.52 9.81 12.24
N GLN A 169 3.73 9.55 10.94
CA GLN A 169 3.21 10.40 9.87
C GLN A 169 1.81 9.96 9.44
N HIS A 170 1.00 10.91 9.01
CA HIS A 170 -0.28 10.59 8.39
C HIS A 170 -0.08 10.27 6.91
N LYS A 171 -0.01 8.99 6.59
CA LYS A 171 0.05 8.49 5.21
C LYS A 171 -1.10 7.50 4.98
N ASN A 172 -1.88 7.74 3.94
CA ASN A 172 -2.81 6.73 3.43
C ASN A 172 -2.08 5.83 2.45
N LEU A 173 -2.33 4.54 2.52
CA LEU A 173 -1.62 3.52 1.74
C LEU A 173 -2.58 2.75 0.84
N ALA A 174 -2.23 2.61 -0.43
CA ALA A 174 -2.87 1.65 -1.34
C ALA A 174 -1.95 0.44 -1.57
N LEU A 175 -2.54 -0.74 -1.52
CA LEU A 175 -1.87 -2.02 -1.78
C LEU A 175 -2.49 -2.67 -3.01
N PHE A 176 -1.73 -2.79 -4.08
CA PHE A 176 -2.17 -3.43 -5.32
C PHE A 176 -1.37 -4.70 -5.56
N ALA A 177 -2.05 -5.83 -5.58
CA ALA A 177 -1.40 -7.09 -5.94
C ALA A 177 -2.42 -8.18 -6.27
N THR A 178 -2.07 -9.07 -7.19
CA THR A 178 -2.87 -10.26 -7.47
C THR A 178 -2.90 -11.22 -6.30
N THR A 179 -3.83 -12.16 -6.35
CA THR A 179 -3.86 -13.27 -5.38
C THR A 179 -2.52 -14.02 -5.36
N ARG A 180 -2.11 -14.47 -4.17
CA ARG A 180 -0.83 -15.18 -3.92
C ARG A 180 0.45 -14.37 -4.20
N ALA A 181 0.35 -13.04 -4.28
CA ALA A 181 1.51 -12.16 -4.41
C ALA A 181 2.18 -11.80 -3.06
N GLY A 182 1.66 -12.28 -1.95
CA GLY A 182 2.15 -11.95 -0.61
C GLY A 182 1.46 -10.76 0.06
N LYS A 183 0.33 -10.27 -0.51
CA LYS A 183 -0.42 -9.11 -0.01
C LYS A 183 -0.79 -9.24 1.47
N SER A 184 -1.46 -10.33 1.86
CA SER A 184 -1.91 -10.53 3.25
C SER A 184 -0.73 -10.67 4.23
N VAL A 185 0.40 -11.23 3.77
CA VAL A 185 1.63 -11.32 4.57
C VAL A 185 2.22 -9.93 4.83
N LEU A 186 2.31 -9.09 3.80
CA LEU A 186 2.79 -7.71 3.96
C LEU A 186 1.87 -6.91 4.88
N VAL A 187 0.55 -6.98 4.64
CA VAL A 187 -0.45 -6.28 5.46
C VAL A 187 -0.35 -6.69 6.92
N SER A 188 -0.33 -7.99 7.21
CA SER A 188 -0.20 -8.45 8.60
C SER A 188 1.08 -7.95 9.27
N GLY A 189 2.18 -7.79 8.52
CA GLY A 189 3.40 -7.15 9.02
C GLY A 189 3.20 -5.69 9.41
N ILE A 190 2.54 -4.91 8.54
CA ILE A 190 2.21 -3.50 8.82
C ILE A 190 1.30 -3.41 10.06
N LEU A 191 0.25 -4.23 10.11
CA LEU A 191 -0.70 -4.23 11.22
C LEU A 191 -0.04 -4.65 12.55
N THR A 192 0.84 -5.66 12.52
CA THR A 192 1.57 -6.10 13.71
C THR A 192 2.47 -4.97 14.26
N GLN A 193 3.17 -4.26 13.38
CA GLN A 193 3.99 -3.12 13.81
C GLN A 193 3.13 -1.95 14.32
N ALA A 194 1.98 -1.68 13.70
CA ALA A 194 1.06 -0.66 14.19
C ALA A 194 0.57 -0.96 15.62
N LEU A 195 0.20 -2.21 15.90
CA LEU A 195 -0.17 -2.65 17.25
C LEU A 195 0.98 -2.49 18.24
N ALA A 196 2.22 -2.79 17.82
CA ALA A 196 3.40 -2.57 18.66
C ALA A 196 3.64 -1.08 18.96
N HIS A 197 3.19 -0.17 18.09
CA HIS A 197 3.17 1.27 18.31
C HIS A 197 1.92 1.76 19.06
N ASN A 198 1.11 0.87 19.61
CA ASN A 198 -0.16 1.16 20.29
C ASN A 198 -1.16 1.91 19.39
N ILE A 199 -1.13 1.68 18.09
CA ILE A 199 -2.10 2.23 17.15
C ILE A 199 -3.19 1.18 16.93
N PRO A 200 -4.43 1.43 17.41
CA PRO A 200 -5.52 0.50 17.20
C PRO A 200 -5.90 0.39 15.73
N ILE A 201 -6.34 -0.81 15.37
CA ILE A 201 -6.65 -1.17 14.00
C ILE A 201 -8.11 -1.58 13.91
N VAL A 202 -8.77 -1.04 12.91
CA VAL A 202 -10.09 -1.48 12.50
C VAL A 202 -10.02 -1.98 11.07
N ALA A 203 -10.49 -3.18 10.82
CA ALA A 203 -10.44 -3.80 9.51
C ALA A 203 -11.83 -4.21 9.01
N LEU A 204 -12.06 -4.02 7.71
CA LEU A 204 -13.15 -4.65 6.97
C LEU A 204 -12.58 -5.80 6.15
N ASP A 205 -13.09 -7.01 6.38
CA ASP A 205 -12.61 -8.26 5.77
C ASP A 205 -13.73 -8.94 4.97
N PHE A 206 -13.35 -9.56 3.86
CA PHE A 206 -14.24 -10.32 2.99
C PHE A 206 -13.81 -11.79 2.97
N PRO A 207 -14.22 -12.57 3.99
CA PRO A 207 -13.83 -13.96 4.09
C PRO A 207 -14.49 -14.81 2.98
N LYS A 208 -13.90 -15.99 2.74
CA LYS A 208 -14.50 -17.00 1.88
C LYS A 208 -15.90 -17.40 2.37
N PRO A 209 -16.73 -18.04 1.53
CA PRO A 209 -18.08 -18.50 1.93
C PRO A 209 -18.08 -19.41 3.17
N ASP A 210 -17.01 -20.18 3.39
CA ASP A 210 -16.81 -21.02 4.58
C ASP A 210 -16.49 -20.21 5.85
N GLY A 211 -16.20 -18.92 5.69
CA GLY A 211 -15.87 -17.98 6.75
C GLY A 211 -14.39 -17.90 7.11
N THR A 212 -13.54 -18.60 6.36
CA THR A 212 -12.10 -18.54 6.58
C THR A 212 -11.48 -17.37 5.83
N SER A 213 -10.59 -16.65 6.48
CA SER A 213 -9.72 -15.64 5.89
C SER A 213 -8.38 -15.62 6.60
N THR A 214 -7.43 -14.93 6.05
CA THR A 214 -6.14 -14.69 6.71
C THR A 214 -6.34 -13.94 8.04
N PHE A 215 -7.29 -13.02 8.09
CA PHE A 215 -7.55 -12.20 9.28
C PHE A 215 -8.32 -12.95 10.36
N THR A 216 -9.08 -14.00 10.03
CA THR A 216 -9.67 -14.91 11.03
C THR A 216 -8.56 -15.56 11.85
N ASP A 217 -7.62 -16.21 11.17
CA ASP A 217 -6.48 -16.89 11.80
C ASP A 217 -5.58 -15.90 12.58
N TYR A 218 -5.37 -14.71 12.00
CA TYR A 218 -4.56 -13.66 12.61
C TYR A 218 -5.18 -13.12 13.92
N THR A 219 -6.48 -12.79 13.91
CA THR A 219 -7.18 -12.31 15.11
C THR A 219 -7.32 -13.40 16.18
N GLU A 220 -7.54 -14.65 15.78
CA GLU A 220 -7.57 -15.78 16.72
C GLU A 220 -6.23 -15.94 17.44
N PHE A 221 -5.11 -15.80 16.71
CA PHE A 221 -3.78 -15.82 17.30
C PHE A 221 -3.56 -14.66 18.28
N MET A 222 -4.04 -13.45 17.97
CA MET A 222 -3.94 -12.29 18.86
C MET A 222 -4.69 -12.51 20.19
N GLY A 223 -5.71 -13.35 20.21
CA GLY A 223 -6.46 -13.70 21.42
C GLY A 223 -7.21 -12.50 21.99
N LYS A 224 -6.89 -12.06 23.21
CA LYS A 224 -7.58 -10.93 23.86
C LYS A 224 -7.32 -9.58 23.17
N GLU A 225 -6.24 -9.47 22.41
CA GLU A 225 -5.87 -8.26 21.67
C GLU A 225 -6.52 -8.18 20.30
N GLY A 226 -7.24 -9.22 19.86
CA GLY A 226 -7.95 -9.27 18.61
C GLY A 226 -9.39 -9.75 18.75
N ALA A 227 -10.32 -9.15 18.00
CA ALA A 227 -11.69 -9.60 17.92
C ALA A 227 -12.19 -9.60 16.47
N TYR A 228 -12.90 -10.67 16.11
CA TYR A 228 -13.43 -10.87 14.76
C TYR A 228 -14.96 -10.98 14.81
N PHE A 229 -15.66 -10.09 14.13
CA PHE A 229 -17.10 -9.97 14.15
C PHE A 229 -17.72 -10.22 12.78
N ASP A 230 -18.65 -11.17 12.70
CA ASP A 230 -19.46 -11.41 11.50
C ASP A 230 -20.72 -10.55 11.54
N ILE A 231 -20.72 -9.44 10.81
CA ILE A 231 -21.82 -8.46 10.80
C ILE A 231 -23.15 -9.08 10.35
N SER A 232 -23.15 -10.14 9.56
CA SER A 232 -24.39 -10.81 9.13
C SER A 232 -25.11 -11.54 10.27
N LYS A 233 -24.40 -11.81 11.37
CA LYS A 233 -24.91 -12.57 12.54
C LYS A 233 -25.10 -11.71 13.79
N GLN A 234 -24.64 -10.48 13.76
CA GLN A 234 -24.60 -9.59 14.92
C GLN A 234 -25.47 -8.37 14.70
N SER A 235 -25.96 -7.80 15.79
CA SER A 235 -26.65 -6.51 15.75
C SER A 235 -25.67 -5.36 15.88
N ASN A 236 -25.97 -4.26 15.20
CA ASN A 236 -25.16 -3.04 15.22
C ASN A 236 -26.08 -1.82 15.15
N ASN A 237 -26.28 -1.15 16.26
CA ASN A 237 -27.08 0.06 16.30
C ASN A 237 -26.38 1.21 15.56
N LEU A 238 -26.95 1.64 14.42
CA LEU A 238 -26.39 2.76 13.64
C LEU A 238 -26.36 4.09 14.39
N PHE A 239 -27.23 4.29 15.39
CA PHE A 239 -27.32 5.50 16.18
C PHE A 239 -26.43 5.48 17.43
N GLU A 240 -25.72 4.40 17.69
CA GLU A 240 -24.72 4.33 18.74
C GLU A 240 -23.55 5.25 18.37
N GLN A 241 -23.18 6.14 19.29
CA GLN A 241 -22.07 7.09 19.07
C GLN A 241 -20.71 6.44 19.37
N PRO A 242 -19.60 6.97 18.82
CA PRO A 242 -18.27 6.54 19.23
C PRO A 242 -18.03 6.83 20.71
N ASP A 243 -17.29 5.98 21.38
CA ASP A 243 -16.82 6.22 22.73
C ASP A 243 -15.64 7.19 22.70
N LEU A 244 -15.82 8.39 23.25
CA LEU A 244 -14.89 9.50 23.10
C LEU A 244 -14.16 9.88 24.41
N HIS A 245 -14.18 9.01 25.41
CA HIS A 245 -13.63 9.33 26.74
C HIS A 245 -12.12 9.61 26.72
N LEU A 246 -11.39 9.10 25.71
CA LEU A 246 -9.94 9.31 25.53
C LEU A 246 -9.58 10.63 24.86
N LEU A 247 -10.56 11.40 24.37
CA LEU A 247 -10.36 12.58 23.54
C LEU A 247 -10.65 13.88 24.30
N THR A 248 -10.03 14.97 23.86
CA THR A 248 -10.33 16.31 24.38
C THR A 248 -11.73 16.77 23.96
N PRO A 249 -12.37 17.71 24.70
CA PRO A 249 -13.71 18.19 24.35
C PRO A 249 -13.83 18.73 22.91
N GLU A 250 -12.82 19.41 22.41
CA GLU A 250 -12.80 19.89 21.02
C GLU A 250 -12.77 18.71 20.03
N GLN A 251 -11.90 17.74 20.26
CA GLN A 251 -11.84 16.52 19.45
C GLN A 251 -13.16 15.73 19.50
N GLN A 252 -13.80 15.64 20.67
CA GLN A 252 -15.10 14.98 20.82
C GLN A 252 -16.16 15.61 19.92
N GLN A 253 -16.21 16.93 19.86
CA GLN A 253 -17.16 17.64 19.02
C GLN A 253 -16.92 17.36 17.53
N ASP A 254 -15.67 17.40 17.09
CA ASP A 254 -15.30 17.10 15.69
C ASP A 254 -15.66 15.66 15.32
N ARG A 255 -15.40 14.69 16.20
CA ARG A 255 -15.74 13.27 15.96
C ARG A 255 -17.25 13.05 15.86
N LEU A 256 -18.03 13.74 16.69
CA LEU A 256 -19.49 13.65 16.62
C LEU A 256 -20.03 14.25 15.32
N LEU A 257 -19.45 15.32 14.83
CA LEU A 257 -19.79 15.89 13.51
C LEU A 257 -19.48 14.94 12.37
N ASP A 258 -18.29 14.32 12.40
CA ASP A 258 -17.92 13.30 11.42
C ASP A 258 -18.88 12.10 11.42
N TYR A 259 -19.28 11.66 12.62
CA TYR A 259 -20.23 10.55 12.74
C TYR A 259 -21.65 10.95 12.32
N SER A 260 -22.07 12.17 12.59
CA SER A 260 -23.37 12.71 12.13
C SER A 260 -23.43 12.79 10.61
N ALA A 261 -22.34 13.19 9.95
CA ALA A 261 -22.24 13.19 8.50
C ALA A 261 -22.31 11.77 7.89
N PHE A 262 -21.76 10.76 8.60
CA PHE A 262 -21.96 9.36 8.25
C PHE A 262 -23.44 8.96 8.37
N LEU A 263 -24.11 9.28 9.48
CA LEU A 263 -25.52 8.95 9.71
C LEU A 263 -26.43 9.56 8.62
N GLU A 264 -26.20 10.81 8.23
CA GLU A 264 -26.89 11.42 7.09
C GLU A 264 -26.77 10.57 5.83
N SER A 265 -25.52 10.17 5.48
CA SER A 265 -25.28 9.35 4.31
C SER A 265 -25.93 7.97 4.41
N ALA A 266 -25.91 7.34 5.59
CA ALA A 266 -26.55 6.04 5.82
C ALA A 266 -28.08 6.13 5.68
N LEU A 267 -28.70 7.15 6.27
CA LEU A 267 -30.14 7.38 6.16
C LEU A 267 -30.55 7.69 4.72
N MET A 268 -29.77 8.49 4.01
CA MET A 268 -29.99 8.73 2.58
C MET A 268 -29.98 7.43 1.78
N THR A 269 -29.03 6.53 2.05
CA THR A 269 -28.97 5.22 1.39
C THR A 269 -30.18 4.34 1.73
N MET A 270 -30.60 4.34 2.99
CA MET A 270 -31.77 3.57 3.44
C MET A 270 -33.07 4.07 2.79
N VAL A 271 -33.19 5.37 2.58
CA VAL A 271 -34.40 5.98 2.04
C VAL A 271 -34.42 5.91 0.51
N LEU A 272 -33.34 6.31 -0.16
CA LEU A 272 -33.29 6.43 -1.63
C LEU A 272 -32.81 5.16 -2.34
N GLY A 273 -32.11 4.25 -1.65
CA GLY A 273 -31.46 3.11 -2.30
C GLY A 273 -30.33 3.54 -3.23
N SER A 274 -30.03 2.70 -4.22
CA SER A 274 -28.96 2.92 -5.20
C SER A 274 -29.33 3.80 -6.40
N SER A 275 -30.61 4.05 -6.65
CA SER A 275 -31.06 4.81 -7.82
C SER A 275 -32.22 5.75 -7.50
N THR A 276 -32.04 7.04 -7.77
CA THR A 276 -33.12 8.01 -7.85
C THR A 276 -32.94 8.88 -9.08
N ASP A 277 -33.85 8.74 -10.05
CA ASP A 277 -33.86 9.57 -11.25
C ASP A 277 -34.41 10.97 -10.97
N ASN A 278 -35.05 11.19 -9.82
CA ASN A 278 -35.63 12.48 -9.44
C ASN A 278 -34.72 13.27 -8.50
N LYS A 279 -33.86 14.12 -9.09
CA LYS A 279 -32.92 14.99 -8.33
C LYS A 279 -33.62 15.91 -7.33
N LEU A 280 -34.81 16.41 -7.67
CA LEU A 280 -35.54 17.36 -6.82
C LEU A 280 -36.10 16.69 -5.57
N LEU A 281 -36.67 15.49 -5.73
CA LEU A 281 -37.13 14.68 -4.60
C LEU A 281 -35.99 14.30 -3.69
N SER A 282 -34.84 13.90 -4.24
CA SER A 282 -33.65 13.55 -3.48
C SER A 282 -33.12 14.72 -2.64
N GLN A 283 -33.16 15.95 -3.18
CA GLN A 283 -32.76 17.15 -2.43
C GLN A 283 -33.74 17.46 -1.30
N THR A 284 -35.04 17.32 -1.53
CA THR A 284 -36.07 17.51 -0.50
C THR A 284 -35.92 16.49 0.62
N ILE A 285 -35.72 15.22 0.29
CA ILE A 285 -35.47 14.13 1.26
C ILE A 285 -34.21 14.42 2.09
N ARG A 286 -33.12 14.84 1.44
CA ARG A 286 -31.88 15.21 2.14
C ARG A 286 -32.12 16.33 3.15
N SER A 287 -32.82 17.38 2.76
CA SER A 287 -33.12 18.51 3.63
C SER A 287 -33.97 18.09 4.83
N LEU A 288 -34.97 17.26 4.60
CA LEU A 288 -35.84 16.75 5.67
C LEU A 288 -35.09 15.81 6.65
N LEU A 289 -34.23 14.93 6.14
CA LEU A 289 -33.41 14.06 6.98
C LEU A 289 -32.42 14.86 7.82
N ASN A 290 -31.83 15.93 7.29
CA ASN A 290 -30.96 16.82 8.04
C ASN A 290 -31.70 17.58 9.13
N LEU A 291 -32.89 18.11 8.83
CA LEU A 291 -33.75 18.73 9.85
C LEU A 291 -34.13 17.74 10.95
N ALA A 292 -34.52 16.50 10.55
CA ALA A 292 -34.87 15.45 11.51
C ALA A 292 -33.67 15.03 12.39
N LEU A 293 -32.47 14.91 11.83
CA LEU A 293 -31.24 14.65 12.60
C LEU A 293 -30.92 15.78 13.54
N THR A 294 -31.05 17.03 13.11
CA THR A 294 -30.84 18.20 13.95
C THR A 294 -31.81 18.22 15.12
N ALA A 295 -33.11 18.02 14.87
CA ALA A 295 -34.13 17.93 15.89
C ALA A 295 -33.89 16.76 16.87
N PHE A 296 -33.52 15.60 16.33
CA PHE A 296 -33.21 14.39 17.10
C PHE A 296 -32.03 14.65 18.08
N PHE A 297 -30.92 15.20 17.61
CA PHE A 297 -29.77 15.47 18.48
C PHE A 297 -29.99 16.66 19.43
N ALA A 298 -30.94 17.56 19.16
CA ALA A 298 -31.32 18.66 20.05
C ALA A 298 -32.30 18.23 21.14
N ASP A 299 -32.98 17.08 21.04
CA ASP A 299 -33.96 16.60 22.01
C ASP A 299 -33.30 16.23 23.35
N GLN A 300 -33.84 16.75 24.42
CA GLN A 300 -33.30 16.56 25.78
C GLN A 300 -33.31 15.09 26.22
N THR A 301 -34.33 14.32 25.83
CA THR A 301 -34.46 12.90 26.19
C THR A 301 -33.38 12.08 25.49
N ILE A 302 -33.15 12.36 24.20
CA ILE A 302 -32.10 11.73 23.39
C ILE A 302 -30.71 12.08 23.96
N GLN A 303 -30.47 13.35 24.23
CA GLN A 303 -29.20 13.81 24.83
C GLN A 303 -28.92 13.13 26.18
N LYS A 304 -29.93 13.03 27.04
CA LYS A 304 -29.81 12.38 28.36
C LYS A 304 -29.36 10.92 28.21
N ARG A 305 -29.99 10.15 27.29
CA ARG A 305 -29.61 8.75 27.02
C ARG A 305 -28.15 8.62 26.53
N TYR A 306 -27.70 9.50 25.67
CA TYR A 306 -26.29 9.52 25.24
C TYR A 306 -25.34 9.93 26.40
N GLN A 307 -25.73 10.86 27.25
CA GLN A 307 -24.92 11.24 28.42
C GLN A 307 -24.78 10.09 29.41
N GLU A 308 -25.88 9.42 29.75
CA GLU A 308 -25.87 8.24 30.62
C GLU A 308 -24.99 7.13 30.06
N ALA A 309 -25.12 6.84 28.75
CA ALA A 309 -24.28 5.85 28.07
C ALA A 309 -22.78 6.18 28.14
N ARG A 310 -22.41 7.47 27.95
CA ARG A 310 -21.00 7.90 28.04
C ARG A 310 -20.47 7.85 29.48
N GLN A 311 -21.31 8.12 30.49
CA GLN A 311 -20.89 8.08 31.88
C GLN A 311 -20.65 6.66 32.37
N GLU A 312 -21.51 5.72 31.97
CA GLU A 312 -21.39 4.31 32.36
C GLU A 312 -20.40 3.52 31.54
N GLY A 313 -20.09 3.99 30.31
CA GLY A 313 -19.11 3.40 29.43
C GLY A 313 -19.61 2.24 28.56
N LEU A 314 -18.74 1.80 27.67
CA LEU A 314 -19.02 0.74 26.69
C LEU A 314 -19.42 -0.57 27.38
N GLY A 315 -20.50 -1.21 26.90
CA GLY A 315 -20.99 -2.48 27.42
C GLY A 315 -21.91 -2.37 28.65
N SER A 316 -22.16 -1.17 29.19
CA SER A 316 -23.11 -0.93 30.30
C SER A 316 -24.55 -1.09 29.84
N MET A 317 -25.47 -1.15 30.84
CA MET A 317 -26.93 -1.15 30.57
C MET A 317 -27.36 0.15 29.89
N ALA A 318 -26.80 1.29 30.29
CA ALA A 318 -27.10 2.57 29.65
C ALA A 318 -26.62 2.60 28.19
N TRP A 319 -25.48 1.99 27.90
CA TRP A 319 -25.00 1.84 26.51
C TRP A 319 -25.95 1.03 25.65
N GLN A 320 -26.55 -0.04 26.20
CA GLN A 320 -27.55 -0.84 25.49
C GLN A 320 -28.88 -0.08 25.26
N HIS A 321 -29.12 0.99 26.01
CA HIS A 321 -30.28 1.86 25.85
C HIS A 321 -30.02 3.12 25.02
N THR A 322 -28.92 3.17 24.30
CA THR A 322 -28.66 4.27 23.35
C THR A 322 -29.78 4.38 22.32
N PRO A 323 -30.09 5.61 21.82
CA PRO A 323 -31.12 5.82 20.81
C PRO A 323 -30.94 4.95 19.57
N THR A 324 -32.03 4.60 18.92
CA THR A 324 -32.07 3.70 17.77
C THR A 324 -32.78 4.32 16.56
N LEU A 325 -32.76 3.66 15.42
CA LEU A 325 -33.55 4.04 14.24
C LEU A 325 -35.05 4.19 14.55
N LYS A 326 -35.58 3.42 15.49
CA LYS A 326 -36.98 3.52 15.93
C LYS A 326 -37.26 4.85 16.65
N ASP A 327 -36.32 5.32 17.44
CA ASP A 327 -36.42 6.63 18.09
C ASP A 327 -36.32 7.75 17.04
N PHE A 328 -35.39 7.66 16.10
CA PHE A 328 -35.21 8.63 15.02
C PHE A 328 -36.46 8.77 14.13
N LEU A 329 -37.15 7.66 13.82
CA LEU A 329 -38.34 7.70 12.99
C LEU A 329 -39.43 8.64 13.56
N ARG A 330 -39.49 8.85 14.87
CA ARG A 330 -40.46 9.75 15.51
C ARG A 330 -40.21 11.21 15.11
N PHE A 331 -38.94 11.57 14.88
CA PHE A 331 -38.56 12.92 14.47
C PHE A 331 -38.83 13.19 12.99
N CYS A 332 -39.13 12.17 12.20
CA CYS A 332 -39.57 12.33 10.81
C CYS A 332 -41.06 12.62 10.74
N SER A 333 -41.56 13.64 11.46
CA SER A 333 -42.98 14.05 11.49
C SER A 333 -43.11 15.57 11.44
N HIS A 334 -44.28 16.06 11.01
CA HIS A 334 -44.54 17.50 10.90
C HIS A 334 -44.35 18.23 12.25
N GLU A 335 -44.77 17.63 13.33
CA GLU A 335 -44.67 18.22 14.66
C GLU A 335 -43.23 18.46 15.11
N HIS A 336 -42.36 17.46 14.90
CA HIS A 336 -40.95 17.55 15.30
C HIS A 336 -40.12 18.44 14.38
N LEU A 337 -40.53 18.55 13.10
CA LEU A 337 -39.84 19.41 12.13
C LEU A 337 -40.34 20.85 12.11
N LEU A 338 -41.33 21.18 12.97
CA LEU A 338 -41.93 22.54 13.10
C LEU A 338 -42.36 23.13 11.74
N LEU A 339 -42.95 22.32 10.90
CA LEU A 339 -43.39 22.73 9.56
C LEU A 339 -44.80 23.30 9.64
N GLU A 340 -44.95 24.64 9.60
CA GLU A 340 -46.23 25.34 9.76
C GLU A 340 -47.14 25.22 8.49
N SER A 341 -46.55 25.15 7.30
CA SER A 341 -47.27 24.95 6.06
C SER A 341 -46.46 24.07 5.11
N VAL A 342 -47.04 22.98 4.67
CA VAL A 342 -46.33 21.97 3.86
C VAL A 342 -46.91 21.94 2.46
N GLY A 343 -46.07 22.18 1.47
CA GLY A 343 -46.47 21.92 0.08
C GLY A 343 -46.47 20.41 -0.22
N ASP A 344 -47.27 19.98 -1.16
CA ASP A 344 -47.48 18.57 -1.54
C ASP A 344 -46.17 17.75 -1.69
N ARG A 345 -45.12 18.37 -2.19
CA ARG A 345 -43.79 17.74 -2.37
C ARG A 345 -43.13 17.37 -1.06
N VAL A 346 -43.24 18.22 -0.06
CA VAL A 346 -42.61 17.98 1.25
C VAL A 346 -43.36 16.89 1.97
N GLU A 347 -44.70 16.86 1.82
CA GLU A 347 -45.52 15.81 2.36
C GLU A 347 -45.27 14.46 1.70
N GLU A 348 -45.16 14.42 0.37
CA GLU A 348 -44.77 13.23 -0.40
C GLU A 348 -43.39 12.72 0.07
N ALA A 349 -42.41 13.59 0.18
CA ALA A 349 -41.07 13.22 0.63
C ALA A 349 -41.05 12.69 2.07
N LEU A 350 -41.81 13.31 2.97
CA LEU A 350 -41.90 12.89 4.36
C LEU A 350 -42.58 11.52 4.49
N ASN A 351 -43.68 11.30 3.76
CA ASN A 351 -44.36 10.01 3.70
C ASN A 351 -43.42 8.92 3.12
N TYR A 352 -42.64 9.27 2.11
CA TYR A 352 -41.68 8.35 1.52
C TYR A 352 -40.58 7.97 2.53
N ILE A 353 -40.00 8.95 3.26
CA ILE A 353 -39.03 8.70 4.33
C ILE A 353 -39.60 7.74 5.37
N GLN A 354 -40.84 8.04 5.88
CA GLN A 354 -41.47 7.20 6.90
C GLN A 354 -41.71 5.78 6.41
N LEU A 355 -42.17 5.64 5.16
CA LEU A 355 -42.44 4.32 4.55
C LEU A 355 -41.14 3.49 4.45
N ARG A 356 -40.08 4.08 3.95
CA ARG A 356 -38.81 3.38 3.78
C ARG A 356 -38.17 3.00 5.11
N LEU A 357 -38.17 3.90 6.11
CA LEU A 357 -37.63 3.60 7.44
C LEU A 357 -38.48 2.54 8.18
N ARG A 358 -39.81 2.54 8.04
CA ARG A 358 -40.67 1.47 8.58
C ARG A 358 -40.43 0.12 7.89
N PHE A 359 -40.19 0.12 6.56
CA PHE A 359 -39.79 -1.07 5.84
C PHE A 359 -38.53 -1.69 6.45
N TRP A 360 -37.49 -0.86 6.67
CA TRP A 360 -36.24 -1.35 7.28
C TRP A 360 -36.48 -1.87 8.71
N LEU A 361 -37.21 -1.17 9.55
CA LEU A 361 -37.52 -1.64 10.91
C LEU A 361 -38.28 -3.01 10.93
N SER A 362 -39.01 -3.35 9.88
CA SER A 362 -39.67 -4.63 9.75
C SER A 362 -38.81 -5.74 9.12
N SER A 363 -37.77 -5.36 8.35
CA SER A 363 -36.88 -6.29 7.67
C SER A 363 -35.91 -6.99 8.63
N ARG A 364 -35.31 -8.10 8.20
CA ARG A 364 -34.31 -8.82 8.97
C ARG A 364 -33.05 -7.96 9.20
N VAL A 365 -32.57 -7.35 8.14
CA VAL A 365 -31.36 -6.49 8.19
C VAL A 365 -31.62 -5.25 9.02
N GLY A 366 -32.76 -4.60 8.82
CA GLY A 366 -33.13 -3.41 9.57
C GLY A 366 -33.32 -3.67 11.08
N LYS A 367 -33.78 -4.85 11.48
CA LYS A 367 -33.80 -5.26 12.89
C LYS A 367 -32.37 -5.36 13.47
N ALA A 368 -31.44 -5.90 12.70
CA ALA A 368 -30.05 -6.02 13.12
C ALA A 368 -29.37 -4.64 13.31
N ILE A 369 -29.65 -3.67 12.43
CA ILE A 369 -29.07 -2.32 12.52
C ILE A 369 -29.79 -1.39 13.50
N SER A 370 -30.90 -1.81 14.08
CA SER A 370 -31.73 -1.03 15.02
C SER A 370 -31.73 -1.61 16.43
N ALA A 371 -31.15 -2.77 16.64
CA ALA A 371 -30.97 -3.38 17.95
C ALA A 371 -29.66 -2.91 18.57
N PRO A 372 -29.53 -2.90 19.90
CA PRO A 372 -28.28 -2.62 20.58
C PRO A 372 -27.14 -3.46 20.00
N SER A 373 -25.95 -2.88 19.86
CA SER A 373 -24.80 -3.60 19.31
C SER A 373 -24.45 -4.80 20.17
N SER A 374 -24.36 -5.97 19.55
CA SER A 374 -24.04 -7.22 20.25
C SER A 374 -22.53 -7.44 20.43
N PHE A 375 -21.71 -6.56 19.87
CA PHE A 375 -20.27 -6.59 20.02
C PHE A 375 -19.81 -5.42 20.90
N SER A 376 -19.09 -5.74 21.95
CA SER A 376 -18.34 -4.79 22.75
C SER A 376 -16.95 -5.35 22.94
N SER A 377 -15.93 -4.67 22.46
CA SER A 377 -14.55 -5.10 22.65
C SER A 377 -13.63 -3.88 22.62
N ASP A 378 -12.76 -3.79 23.61
CA ASP A 378 -11.67 -2.82 23.65
C ASP A 378 -10.38 -3.33 23.01
N ALA A 379 -10.44 -4.48 22.35
CA ALA A 379 -9.30 -5.06 21.67
C ALA A 379 -8.68 -4.05 20.69
N PRO A 380 -7.35 -3.92 20.66
CA PRO A 380 -6.68 -2.99 19.75
C PRO A 380 -6.84 -3.38 18.27
N LEU A 381 -7.13 -4.64 17.97
CA LEU A 381 -7.44 -5.13 16.61
C LEU A 381 -8.90 -5.56 16.52
N LEU A 382 -9.72 -4.83 15.77
CA LEU A 382 -11.10 -5.22 15.48
C LEU A 382 -11.28 -5.48 13.99
N VAL A 383 -11.76 -6.67 13.65
CA VAL A 383 -12.07 -7.06 12.27
C VAL A 383 -13.56 -7.30 12.12
N PHE A 384 -14.19 -6.58 11.20
CA PHE A 384 -15.60 -6.72 10.84
C PHE A 384 -15.71 -7.44 9.50
N ALA A 385 -16.27 -8.65 9.53
CA ALA A 385 -16.40 -9.49 8.37
C ALA A 385 -17.73 -9.27 7.65
N LEU A 386 -17.64 -9.13 6.33
CA LEU A 386 -18.77 -9.04 5.42
C LEU A 386 -18.85 -10.30 4.58
N ARG A 387 -19.92 -11.08 4.73
CA ARG A 387 -20.14 -12.33 3.99
C ARG A 387 -21.34 -12.22 3.08
N ASN A 388 -21.27 -12.95 1.96
CA ASN A 388 -22.41 -13.18 1.07
C ASN A 388 -23.10 -11.87 0.64
N LEU A 389 -22.31 -10.86 0.30
CA LEU A 389 -22.84 -9.65 -0.32
C LEU A 389 -23.32 -10.04 -1.72
N SER A 390 -24.64 -10.05 -1.91
CA SER A 390 -25.27 -10.08 -3.22
C SER A 390 -25.67 -8.66 -3.61
N ASP A 391 -25.78 -8.39 -4.91
CA ASP A 391 -26.16 -7.08 -5.48
C ASP A 391 -27.59 -6.70 -5.12
N ASN A 392 -27.86 -6.45 -3.84
CA ASN A 392 -29.18 -6.04 -3.38
C ASN A 392 -29.07 -4.95 -2.30
N GLU A 393 -30.20 -4.32 -1.99
CA GLU A 393 -30.28 -3.27 -0.97
C GLU A 393 -29.82 -3.78 0.42
N ASP A 394 -30.07 -5.03 0.75
CA ASP A 394 -29.64 -5.64 2.02
C ASP A 394 -28.12 -5.66 2.14
N ALA A 395 -27.40 -5.97 1.05
CA ALA A 395 -25.94 -5.96 1.02
C ALA A 395 -25.37 -4.55 1.24
N ALA A 396 -25.97 -3.54 0.63
CA ALA A 396 -25.58 -2.15 0.86
C ALA A 396 -25.76 -1.74 2.33
N ILE A 397 -26.87 -2.12 2.95
CA ILE A 397 -27.14 -1.79 4.36
C ILE A 397 -26.23 -2.57 5.32
N LEU A 398 -25.93 -3.84 5.04
CA LEU A 398 -24.96 -4.62 5.82
C LEU A 398 -23.56 -4.02 5.71
N SER A 399 -23.16 -3.57 4.51
CA SER A 399 -21.88 -2.89 4.30
C SER A 399 -21.81 -1.56 5.04
N LEU A 400 -22.89 -0.78 5.06
CA LEU A 400 -22.99 0.43 5.87
C LEU A 400 -22.92 0.12 7.37
N SER A 401 -23.52 -0.97 7.80
CA SER A 401 -23.46 -1.43 9.19
C SER A 401 -22.03 -1.77 9.60
N ALA A 402 -21.31 -2.55 8.79
CA ALA A 402 -19.91 -2.86 9.05
C ALA A 402 -19.03 -1.60 9.08
N TYR A 403 -19.23 -0.73 8.10
CA TYR A 403 -18.53 0.56 8.04
C TYR A 403 -18.81 1.43 9.27
N SER A 404 -20.07 1.50 9.74
CA SER A 404 -20.48 2.20 10.96
C SER A 404 -19.72 1.69 12.18
N ALA A 405 -19.71 0.38 12.39
CA ALA A 405 -19.03 -0.24 13.52
C ALA A 405 -17.52 0.05 13.49
N ALA A 406 -16.92 -0.08 12.33
CA ALA A 406 -15.51 0.21 12.11
C ALA A 406 -15.19 1.70 12.32
N LEU A 407 -16.01 2.60 11.75
CA LEU A 407 -15.82 4.04 11.87
C LEU A 407 -15.92 4.51 13.33
N ARG A 408 -16.91 4.04 14.09
CA ARG A 408 -17.04 4.39 15.51
C ARG A 408 -15.77 4.05 16.28
N ARG A 409 -15.24 2.86 16.07
CA ARG A 409 -14.02 2.44 16.76
C ARG A 409 -12.81 3.27 16.33
N ALA A 410 -12.68 3.57 15.03
CA ALA A 410 -11.61 4.42 14.53
C ALA A 410 -11.67 5.84 15.12
N LEU A 411 -12.88 6.40 15.22
CA LEU A 411 -13.12 7.73 15.79
C LEU A 411 -12.90 7.79 17.32
N SER A 412 -12.99 6.67 18.03
CA SER A 412 -12.82 6.61 19.50
C SER A 412 -11.38 6.82 19.96
N ASN A 413 -10.41 6.80 19.04
CA ASN A 413 -9.00 6.90 19.38
C ASN A 413 -8.34 8.15 18.78
N PRO A 414 -7.29 8.69 19.42
CA PRO A 414 -6.53 9.83 18.89
C PRO A 414 -5.88 9.54 17.54
N ALA A 415 -5.45 8.29 17.35
CA ALA A 415 -4.89 7.77 16.11
C ALA A 415 -5.36 6.34 15.88
N SER A 416 -5.63 5.97 14.64
CA SER A 416 -6.04 4.62 14.27
C SER A 416 -5.69 4.30 12.82
N ILE A 417 -5.65 3.00 12.50
CA ILE A 417 -5.60 2.52 11.12
C ILE A 417 -6.97 1.95 10.75
N PHE A 418 -7.51 2.40 9.63
CA PHE A 418 -8.71 1.87 9.01
C PHE A 418 -8.30 1.07 7.77
N PHE A 419 -8.31 -0.25 7.89
CA PHE A 419 -7.91 -1.15 6.81
C PHE A 419 -9.13 -1.73 6.11
N ILE A 420 -9.13 -1.73 4.78
CA ILE A 420 -10.15 -2.37 3.94
C ILE A 420 -9.45 -3.39 3.05
N ASP A 421 -9.69 -4.67 3.31
CA ASP A 421 -9.26 -5.72 2.39
C ASP A 421 -10.26 -5.82 1.23
N GLU A 422 -9.76 -6.13 0.03
CA GLU A 422 -10.56 -6.20 -1.20
C GLU A 422 -11.57 -5.02 -1.36
N ALA A 423 -11.07 -3.80 -1.19
CA ALA A 423 -11.86 -2.55 -1.26
C ALA A 423 -12.78 -2.43 -2.49
N PRO A 424 -12.44 -2.98 -3.67
CA PRO A 424 -13.34 -3.01 -4.83
C PRO A 424 -14.74 -3.53 -4.54
N ILE A 425 -14.90 -4.52 -3.65
CA ILE A 425 -16.21 -5.08 -3.30
C ILE A 425 -17.13 -4.03 -2.66
N LEU A 426 -16.56 -3.15 -1.82
CA LEU A 426 -17.33 -2.05 -1.21
C LEU A 426 -17.64 -0.93 -2.19
N PHE A 427 -16.81 -0.75 -3.20
CA PHE A 427 -16.98 0.34 -4.17
C PHE A 427 -18.04 0.07 -5.23
N GLU A 428 -18.60 -1.14 -5.29
CA GLU A 428 -19.84 -1.42 -5.99
C GLU A 428 -21.02 -0.62 -5.41
N PHE A 429 -20.92 -0.19 -4.15
CA PHE A 429 -21.89 0.67 -3.48
C PHE A 429 -21.41 2.12 -3.48
N ASP A 430 -21.95 2.95 -4.35
CA ASP A 430 -21.57 4.37 -4.54
C ASP A 430 -21.49 5.18 -3.25
N GLN A 431 -22.43 4.92 -2.32
CA GLN A 431 -22.51 5.64 -1.05
C GLN A 431 -21.33 5.30 -0.13
N ILE A 432 -20.91 4.03 -0.14
CA ILE A 432 -19.76 3.59 0.66
C ILE A 432 -18.47 4.09 0.02
N ALA A 433 -18.38 4.07 -1.31
CA ALA A 433 -17.25 4.66 -2.01
C ALA A 433 -17.08 6.15 -1.64
N ASP A 434 -18.16 6.94 -1.59
CA ASP A 434 -18.11 8.36 -1.17
C ASP A 434 -17.68 8.49 0.32
N LEU A 435 -18.18 7.64 1.21
CA LEU A 435 -17.77 7.63 2.62
C LEU A 435 -16.29 7.31 2.79
N VAL A 436 -15.77 6.30 2.10
CA VAL A 436 -14.35 5.97 2.09
C VAL A 436 -13.53 7.10 1.47
N GLY A 437 -14.01 7.70 0.38
CA GLY A 437 -13.37 8.85 -0.24
C GLY A 437 -13.27 10.06 0.69
N ARG A 438 -14.30 10.33 1.47
CA ARG A 438 -14.27 11.38 2.52
C ARG A 438 -13.29 11.03 3.62
N MET A 439 -13.23 9.77 4.04
CA MET A 439 -12.27 9.33 5.05
C MET A 439 -10.83 9.45 4.54
N CYS A 440 -10.53 9.07 3.30
CA CYS A 440 -9.21 9.29 2.70
C CYS A 440 -8.82 10.77 2.67
N ALA A 441 -9.78 11.68 2.38
CA ALA A 441 -9.53 13.12 2.29
C ALA A 441 -9.43 13.82 3.66
N ASN A 442 -10.26 13.44 4.61
CA ASN A 442 -10.41 14.16 5.89
C ASN A 442 -9.91 13.37 7.11
N GLY A 443 -9.61 12.09 6.95
CA GLY A 443 -9.17 11.20 8.04
C GLY A 443 -7.97 11.73 8.84
N ALA A 444 -7.11 12.52 8.18
CA ALA A 444 -5.98 13.16 8.84
C ALA A 444 -6.37 13.98 10.08
N LYS A 445 -7.47 14.75 10.00
CA LYS A 445 -7.99 15.53 11.13
C LYS A 445 -8.44 14.63 12.29
N ALA A 446 -8.90 13.43 11.92
CA ALA A 446 -9.34 12.42 12.86
C ALA A 446 -8.21 11.46 13.29
N GLY A 447 -6.97 11.67 12.86
CA GLY A 447 -5.87 10.73 13.10
C GLY A 447 -6.06 9.35 12.45
N ILE A 448 -7.05 9.21 11.54
CA ILE A 448 -7.36 7.95 10.87
C ILE A 448 -6.50 7.82 9.62
N ARG A 449 -5.66 6.80 9.56
CA ARG A 449 -4.88 6.40 8.40
C ARG A 449 -5.62 5.30 7.66
N VAL A 450 -5.85 5.50 6.37
CA VAL A 450 -6.59 4.54 5.55
C VAL A 450 -5.61 3.65 4.78
N ILE A 451 -5.80 2.34 4.91
CA ILE A 451 -5.08 1.34 4.11
C ILE A 451 -6.11 0.61 3.26
N LEU A 452 -5.97 0.70 1.94
CA LEU A 452 -6.84 0.01 0.99
C LEU A 452 -6.07 -1.09 0.26
N SER A 453 -6.68 -2.24 0.11
CA SER A 453 -6.15 -3.35 -0.64
C SER A 453 -7.05 -3.64 -1.86
N ALA A 454 -6.43 -3.81 -3.02
CA ALA A 454 -7.09 -4.15 -4.28
C ALA A 454 -6.17 -4.99 -5.18
N GLN A 455 -6.70 -5.54 -6.27
CA GLN A 455 -5.89 -6.24 -7.27
C GLN A 455 -5.34 -5.29 -8.34
N ASP A 456 -6.16 -4.32 -8.72
CA ASP A 456 -5.87 -3.28 -9.72
C ASP A 456 -6.62 -1.98 -9.39
N PRO A 457 -6.33 -0.87 -10.07
CA PRO A 457 -7.00 0.40 -9.83
C PRO A 457 -8.35 0.58 -10.54
N ASP A 458 -8.76 -0.35 -11.43
CA ASP A 458 -9.92 -0.15 -12.32
C ASP A 458 -11.22 0.09 -11.57
N THR A 459 -11.53 -0.77 -10.61
CA THR A 459 -12.79 -0.66 -9.84
C THR A 459 -12.81 0.62 -9.00
N ILE A 460 -11.66 1.02 -8.45
CA ILE A 460 -11.56 2.30 -7.73
C ILE A 460 -11.82 3.46 -8.69
N ALA A 461 -11.27 3.41 -9.90
CA ALA A 461 -11.41 4.45 -10.92
C ALA A 461 -12.84 4.58 -11.45
N GLN A 462 -13.61 3.49 -11.47
CA GLN A 462 -15.00 3.47 -11.89
C GLN A 462 -15.96 4.00 -10.83
N SER A 463 -15.54 4.06 -9.56
CA SER A 463 -16.38 4.55 -8.47
C SER A 463 -16.63 6.05 -8.56
N LYS A 464 -17.77 6.54 -8.06
CA LYS A 464 -18.09 7.97 -7.99
C LYS A 464 -17.09 8.77 -7.15
N ALA A 465 -16.40 8.13 -6.23
CA ALA A 465 -15.40 8.74 -5.35
C ALA A 465 -13.95 8.60 -5.85
N ALA A 466 -13.73 8.07 -7.06
CA ALA A 466 -12.42 7.78 -7.63
C ALA A 466 -11.38 8.91 -7.42
N SER A 467 -11.75 10.12 -7.77
CA SER A 467 -10.85 11.28 -7.64
C SER A 467 -10.43 11.53 -6.19
N LYS A 468 -11.38 11.48 -5.24
CA LYS A 468 -11.09 11.69 -3.81
C LYS A 468 -10.20 10.58 -3.25
N ILE A 469 -10.45 9.33 -3.64
CA ILE A 469 -9.69 8.18 -3.17
C ILE A 469 -8.27 8.21 -3.73
N LEU A 470 -8.13 8.25 -5.06
CA LEU A 470 -6.84 8.13 -5.72
C LEU A 470 -5.89 9.31 -5.45
N GLN A 471 -6.43 10.54 -5.28
CA GLN A 471 -5.64 11.71 -4.94
C GLN A 471 -5.08 11.68 -3.51
N ASN A 472 -5.77 11.00 -2.58
CA ASN A 472 -5.35 10.92 -1.18
C ASN A 472 -4.59 9.63 -0.84
N LEU A 473 -4.47 8.70 -1.78
CA LEU A 473 -3.62 7.50 -1.68
C LEU A 473 -2.28 7.78 -2.39
N THR A 474 -1.49 8.65 -1.80
CA THR A 474 -0.21 9.11 -2.37
C THR A 474 0.94 8.14 -2.16
N THR A 475 0.81 7.25 -1.20
CA THR A 475 1.75 6.16 -0.94
C THR A 475 1.14 4.86 -1.42
N ARG A 476 1.88 4.11 -2.25
CA ARG A 476 1.40 2.87 -2.84
C ARG A 476 2.46 1.78 -2.80
N LEU A 477 2.04 0.57 -2.49
CA LEU A 477 2.85 -0.63 -2.61
C LEU A 477 2.22 -1.54 -3.67
N ILE A 478 2.94 -1.76 -4.75
CA ILE A 478 2.46 -2.57 -5.87
C ILE A 478 3.30 -3.84 -5.95
N GLY A 479 2.67 -4.95 -5.65
CA GLY A 479 3.26 -6.28 -5.79
C GLY A 479 3.14 -6.80 -7.21
N ARG A 480 3.00 -8.12 -7.35
CA ARG A 480 2.76 -8.75 -8.64
C ARG A 480 1.40 -8.34 -9.21
N ILE A 481 1.37 -7.97 -10.48
CA ILE A 481 0.15 -7.68 -11.24
C ILE A 481 0.00 -8.63 -12.42
N GLN A 482 -1.20 -8.73 -12.98
CA GLN A 482 -1.42 -9.42 -14.25
C GLN A 482 -0.96 -8.55 -15.42
N PRO A 483 -0.42 -9.11 -16.52
CA PRO A 483 -0.03 -8.33 -17.69
C PRO A 483 -1.14 -7.46 -18.28
N VAL A 484 -2.40 -7.93 -18.19
CA VAL A 484 -3.58 -7.19 -18.66
C VAL A 484 -3.83 -5.90 -17.84
N ALA A 485 -3.43 -5.87 -16.58
CA ALA A 485 -3.60 -4.71 -15.72
C ALA A 485 -2.57 -3.59 -15.95
N ILE A 486 -1.52 -3.83 -16.72
CA ILE A 486 -0.47 -2.81 -16.98
C ILE A 486 -1.10 -1.52 -17.51
N ASP A 487 -2.02 -1.63 -18.47
CA ASP A 487 -2.65 -0.47 -19.09
C ASP A 487 -3.49 0.34 -18.10
N SER A 488 -4.15 -0.31 -17.15
CA SER A 488 -4.89 0.33 -16.07
C SER A 488 -3.99 1.18 -15.18
N PHE A 489 -2.84 0.66 -14.77
CA PHE A 489 -1.88 1.43 -13.98
C PHE A 489 -1.30 2.63 -14.77
N VAL A 490 -1.03 2.46 -16.06
CA VAL A 490 -0.53 3.53 -16.93
C VAL A 490 -1.59 4.62 -17.14
N GLN A 491 -2.84 4.24 -17.43
CA GLN A 491 -3.89 5.18 -17.78
C GLN A 491 -4.48 5.88 -16.56
N ILE A 492 -4.71 5.15 -15.46
CA ILE A 492 -5.39 5.66 -14.27
C ILE A 492 -4.40 6.33 -13.33
N LEU A 493 -3.32 5.63 -12.97
CA LEU A 493 -2.34 6.09 -11.98
C LEU A 493 -1.13 6.79 -12.59
N LYS A 494 -1.06 6.86 -13.94
CA LYS A 494 0.00 7.55 -14.70
C LYS A 494 1.42 7.01 -14.47
N TYR A 495 1.53 5.71 -14.18
CA TYR A 495 2.85 5.08 -14.08
C TYR A 495 3.57 5.03 -15.43
N PRO A 496 4.90 5.24 -15.46
CA PRO A 496 5.70 4.90 -16.64
C PRO A 496 5.58 3.41 -16.95
N ARG A 497 5.30 3.09 -18.23
CA ARG A 497 5.04 1.70 -18.66
C ARG A 497 6.20 0.75 -18.33
N GLU A 498 7.43 1.23 -18.50
CA GLU A 498 8.65 0.43 -18.26
C GLU A 498 8.78 0.06 -16.78
N ILE A 499 8.34 0.94 -15.87
CA ILE A 499 8.39 0.70 -14.43
C ILE A 499 7.34 -0.35 -14.05
N ILE A 500 6.07 -0.12 -14.41
CA ILE A 500 4.98 -0.98 -13.95
C ILE A 500 4.96 -2.35 -14.66
N ALA A 501 5.43 -2.44 -15.90
CA ALA A 501 5.52 -3.71 -16.63
C ALA A 501 6.41 -4.73 -15.91
N ARG A 502 7.36 -4.28 -15.12
CA ARG A 502 8.24 -5.11 -14.32
C ARG A 502 7.47 -5.91 -13.25
N ASN A 503 6.41 -5.33 -12.68
CA ASN A 503 5.54 -5.99 -11.70
C ASN A 503 4.75 -7.17 -12.28
N ALA A 504 4.59 -7.24 -13.60
CA ALA A 504 3.97 -8.37 -14.29
C ALA A 504 4.93 -9.52 -14.60
N SER A 505 6.24 -9.34 -14.35
CA SER A 505 7.25 -10.36 -14.63
C SER A 505 7.30 -11.47 -13.56
N GLU A 506 7.94 -12.59 -13.91
CA GLU A 506 8.14 -13.72 -12.99
C GLU A 506 8.98 -13.37 -11.76
N SER A 507 9.79 -12.32 -11.82
CA SER A 507 10.60 -11.88 -10.69
C SER A 507 9.74 -11.42 -9.50
N PHE A 508 8.50 -10.98 -9.74
CA PHE A 508 7.56 -10.53 -8.71
C PHE A 508 6.74 -11.66 -8.05
N PHE A 509 6.94 -12.92 -8.42
CA PHE A 509 6.42 -14.01 -7.60
C PHE A 509 7.16 -14.07 -6.26
N PRO A 510 6.46 -14.35 -5.15
CA PRO A 510 7.10 -14.57 -3.86
C PRO A 510 8.18 -15.65 -3.95
N ARG A 511 9.36 -15.34 -3.44
CA ARG A 511 10.51 -16.24 -3.50
C ARG A 511 10.56 -17.11 -2.25
N LYS A 512 10.21 -18.39 -2.42
CA LYS A 512 10.14 -19.35 -1.32
C LYS A 512 11.51 -19.62 -0.70
N GLU A 513 12.55 -19.79 -1.51
CA GLU A 513 13.92 -20.02 -1.04
C GLU A 513 14.46 -18.87 -0.18
N GLY A 514 14.21 -17.62 -0.62
CA GLY A 514 14.64 -16.42 0.06
C GLY A 514 13.64 -15.89 1.09
N ILE A 515 12.43 -16.42 1.12
CA ILE A 515 11.31 -16.01 1.98
C ILE A 515 11.08 -14.50 1.91
N TYR A 516 10.86 -13.99 0.69
CA TYR A 516 10.52 -12.59 0.47
C TYR A 516 9.54 -12.41 -0.70
N SER A 517 8.85 -11.29 -0.68
CA SER A 517 8.06 -10.78 -1.81
C SER A 517 8.63 -9.48 -2.34
N GLN A 518 8.45 -9.24 -3.65
CA GLN A 518 8.91 -8.01 -4.30
C GLN A 518 7.78 -7.01 -4.44
N TRP A 519 8.10 -5.75 -4.24
CA TRP A 519 7.16 -4.62 -4.24
C TRP A 519 7.77 -3.41 -4.93
N LEU A 520 6.96 -2.69 -5.66
CA LEU A 520 7.26 -1.33 -6.08
C LEU A 520 6.65 -0.39 -5.04
N LEU A 521 7.48 0.30 -4.29
CA LEU A 521 7.07 1.40 -3.43
C LEU A 521 7.00 2.67 -4.30
N ASP A 522 5.84 3.29 -4.33
CA ASP A 522 5.62 4.64 -4.80
C ASP A 522 5.29 5.51 -3.59
N ASP A 523 6.21 6.32 -3.15
CA ASP A 523 5.96 7.32 -2.12
C ASP A 523 6.00 8.71 -2.75
N GLN A 524 4.82 9.26 -3.01
CA GLN A 524 4.61 10.59 -3.61
C GLN A 524 5.34 10.79 -4.95
N GLY A 525 5.34 9.76 -5.80
CA GLY A 525 5.97 9.78 -7.12
C GLY A 525 7.43 9.35 -7.15
N VAL A 526 8.00 8.98 -6.00
CA VAL A 526 9.34 8.38 -5.93
C VAL A 526 9.22 6.88 -5.98
N TYR A 527 9.69 6.28 -7.07
CA TYR A 527 9.60 4.83 -7.32
C TYR A 527 10.81 4.09 -6.79
N THR A 528 10.58 3.06 -5.98
CA THR A 528 11.65 2.21 -5.42
C THR A 528 11.24 0.75 -5.46
N PHE A 529 12.00 -0.09 -6.13
CA PHE A 529 11.81 -1.54 -6.05
C PHE A 529 12.38 -2.08 -4.76
N CYS A 530 11.54 -2.78 -4.00
CA CYS A 530 11.86 -3.25 -2.66
C CYS A 530 11.49 -4.71 -2.47
N ARG A 531 12.05 -5.31 -1.43
CA ARG A 531 11.72 -6.64 -0.93
C ARG A 531 11.18 -6.53 0.48
N TYR A 532 10.15 -7.28 0.76
CA TYR A 532 9.64 -7.48 2.10
C TYR A 532 10.01 -8.87 2.59
N TYR A 533 10.66 -8.95 3.74
CA TYR A 533 11.05 -10.17 4.42
C TYR A 533 10.18 -10.33 5.67
N PRO A 534 9.16 -11.20 5.66
CA PRO A 534 8.32 -11.42 6.83
C PRO A 534 9.10 -12.15 7.93
N GLY A 535 8.78 -11.86 9.18
CA GLY A 535 9.18 -12.71 10.30
C GLY A 535 8.64 -14.14 10.12
N TYR A 536 9.38 -15.14 10.54
CA TYR A 536 8.97 -16.54 10.33
C TYR A 536 7.69 -16.87 11.09
N GLU A 537 7.56 -16.40 12.32
CA GLU A 537 6.37 -16.57 13.14
C GLU A 537 5.17 -15.84 12.52
N GLN A 538 5.35 -14.61 12.02
CA GLN A 538 4.32 -13.90 11.30
C GLN A 538 3.84 -14.67 10.07
N LEU A 539 4.77 -15.18 9.26
CA LEU A 539 4.43 -16.00 8.08
C LEU A 539 3.62 -17.24 8.48
N ALA A 540 4.01 -17.89 9.58
CA ALA A 540 3.33 -19.07 10.10
C ALA A 540 1.90 -18.77 10.58
N VAL A 541 1.67 -17.63 11.23
CA VAL A 541 0.33 -17.21 11.68
C VAL A 541 -0.61 -16.98 10.50
N VAL A 542 -0.13 -16.32 9.42
CA VAL A 542 -0.96 -15.94 8.27
C VAL A 542 -0.93 -16.94 7.12
N ALA A 543 -0.26 -18.09 7.30
CA ALA A 543 -0.24 -19.17 6.30
C ALA A 543 -1.66 -19.70 6.05
N ASN A 544 -2.14 -19.55 4.82
CA ASN A 544 -3.54 -19.82 4.44
C ASN A 544 -3.72 -20.96 3.44
N ASN A 545 -2.65 -21.70 3.13
CA ASN A 545 -2.74 -22.93 2.36
C ASN A 545 -3.37 -24.03 3.25
N PRO A 546 -4.33 -24.83 2.77
CA PRO A 546 -5.00 -25.87 3.59
C PRO A 546 -4.05 -26.83 4.31
N GLN A 547 -2.94 -27.20 3.66
CA GLN A 547 -1.92 -28.06 4.29
C GLN A 547 -1.19 -27.35 5.44
N GLU A 548 -0.84 -26.08 5.23
CA GLU A 548 -0.18 -25.23 6.22
C GLU A 548 -1.09 -24.95 7.42
N GLN A 549 -2.38 -24.65 7.16
CA GLN A 549 -3.39 -24.47 8.21
C GLN A 549 -3.56 -25.73 9.07
N THR A 550 -3.65 -26.91 8.43
CA THR A 550 -3.75 -28.18 9.15
C THR A 550 -2.50 -28.44 10.00
N ALA A 551 -1.32 -28.16 9.47
CA ALA A 551 -0.06 -28.35 10.21
C ALA A 551 0.03 -27.36 11.39
N ARG A 552 -0.36 -26.10 11.20
CA ARG A 552 -0.44 -25.11 12.27
C ARG A 552 -1.40 -25.53 13.38
N GLN A 553 -2.61 -25.97 13.04
CA GLN A 553 -3.60 -26.45 14.01
C GLN A 553 -3.07 -27.64 14.83
N LYS A 554 -2.39 -28.57 14.18
CA LYS A 554 -1.75 -29.71 14.90
C LYS A 554 -0.70 -29.20 15.88
N ALA A 555 0.15 -28.25 15.49
CA ALA A 555 1.14 -27.67 16.38
C ALA A 555 0.47 -26.95 17.57
N MET A 556 -0.57 -26.15 17.32
CA MET A 556 -1.33 -25.44 18.35
C MET A 556 -2.04 -26.40 19.34
N GLN A 557 -2.41 -27.60 18.92
CA GLN A 557 -2.98 -28.64 19.81
C GLN A 557 -1.93 -29.38 20.61
N HIS A 558 -0.71 -29.48 20.08
CA HIS A 558 0.36 -30.27 20.73
C HIS A 558 1.09 -29.48 21.83
N TYR A 559 1.20 -28.18 21.73
CA TYR A 559 1.89 -27.34 22.69
C TYR A 559 0.88 -26.50 23.50
N ASN A 560 1.12 -26.36 24.80
CA ASN A 560 0.28 -25.56 25.69
C ASN A 560 0.47 -24.04 25.49
N ASP A 561 1.68 -23.64 25.12
CA ASP A 561 1.99 -22.24 24.80
C ASP A 561 1.85 -22.00 23.29
N LYS A 562 0.97 -21.07 22.94
CA LYS A 562 0.74 -20.69 21.54
C LYS A 562 1.98 -20.12 20.85
N TYR A 563 2.85 -19.41 21.57
CA TYR A 563 4.08 -18.83 21.01
C TYR A 563 5.12 -19.92 20.71
N GLU A 564 5.24 -20.90 21.59
CA GLU A 564 6.08 -22.06 21.33
C GLU A 564 5.55 -22.87 20.15
N ALA A 565 4.25 -23.14 20.10
CA ALA A 565 3.58 -23.84 19.00
C ALA A 565 3.87 -23.18 17.65
N ILE A 566 3.67 -21.86 17.56
CA ILE A 566 3.87 -21.13 16.30
C ILE A 566 5.34 -21.05 15.91
N SER A 567 6.27 -20.93 16.86
CA SER A 567 7.71 -20.89 16.59
C SER A 567 8.22 -22.24 16.06
N VAL A 568 7.73 -23.37 16.61
CA VAL A 568 8.04 -24.70 16.09
C VAL A 568 7.48 -24.88 14.68
N PHE A 569 6.21 -24.53 14.47
CA PHE A 569 5.59 -24.60 13.15
C PHE A 569 6.30 -23.68 12.13
N ALA A 570 6.70 -22.48 12.52
CA ALA A 570 7.43 -21.54 11.67
C ALA A 570 8.73 -22.14 11.13
N ARG A 571 9.51 -22.81 12.00
CA ARG A 571 10.75 -23.49 11.57
C ARG A 571 10.48 -24.61 10.57
N GLN A 572 9.42 -25.40 10.79
CA GLN A 572 9.02 -26.47 9.88
C GLN A 572 8.56 -25.90 8.52
N LEU A 573 7.74 -24.85 8.55
CA LEU A 573 7.25 -24.15 7.35
C LEU A 573 8.42 -23.60 6.52
N VAL A 574 9.35 -22.89 7.18
CA VAL A 574 10.53 -22.31 6.51
C VAL A 574 11.42 -23.41 5.93
N ALA A 575 11.64 -24.50 6.64
CA ALA A 575 12.41 -25.64 6.14
C ALA A 575 11.74 -26.25 4.89
N SER A 576 10.41 -26.41 4.89
CA SER A 576 9.67 -26.93 3.73
C SER A 576 9.71 -25.99 2.53
N LEU A 577 9.65 -24.69 2.74
CA LEU A 577 9.73 -23.68 1.68
C LEU A 577 11.12 -23.60 1.03
N ARG A 578 12.18 -23.85 1.79
CA ARG A 578 13.56 -23.84 1.30
C ARG A 578 14.01 -25.17 0.69
N GLY A 579 13.39 -26.28 1.08
CA GLY A 579 13.74 -27.63 0.62
C GLY A 579 12.92 -28.14 -0.56
N GLY A 580 11.94 -27.40 -1.04
CA GLY A 580 11.15 -27.69 -2.24
C GLY A 580 11.50 -26.75 -3.37
#